data_bb83aedc82a441ff2ac0ee4dc641e078
#
_entry.id   bb83aedc82a441ff2ac0ee4dc641e078
#
_cell.length_a   1.000
_cell.length_b   1.000
_cell.length_c   1.000
_cell.angle_alpha   90.00
_cell.angle_beta   90.00
_cell.angle_gamma   90.00
#
_symmetry.space_group_name_H-M   'P 1'
#
loop_
_entity.id
_entity.type
_entity.pdbx_description
1 polymer ?
#
loop_
_entity_poly.entity_id
_entity_poly.type
_entity_poly.pdbx_seq_one_letter_code
_entity_poly.pdbx_strand_id
1 'polypeptide(L)'
;MQIIVEGKKISLTQNNYVTQGGEGKIFQKGNVAYKIYEDLKKMIPTGKIEELSKLNVPNIVCPKQVIYSPKKEILGFTMDWLGNDNYAMCKMFTNTFRDANAITNDHVIELVENIKNIIIAPIHEQNCLMVDGNELNYLVRPDFVTPLFIDVNSYQTPNFPPTAIMPSVRDWQNPDKFSVMSDWFSFAIVSFQLFIGIHPFKGKHKNYKKNDFEKRVKDCISVFNKNVRLPPPARDFDLIPSDYKDWYFRLFEKGERLFPPKMPGSIKTIQVKTILVNSTDNFEIVEIKEFESDIVYHNETVTKTKKKLYVGNTDYKVGNDVEVLFSPFKAEPILCKIDNGKIQLKTPSSDSMIQQINLTCTDKMIVNDALLIKNKSQLTEIQFSDNNQIIPYVQQVWNIEPKSSKLFSNIVVQSVLGRTYICIPIPKYKQSSFIIKDIPELDKMQIIDAKHDNHVAMFITNEGGIYNKYVLVFDNSYNKYVVRIFEDIDYIPLNFITLQSGVCISIREDDVIEIFHYTHPSKVKEIKDPKVDSTMRLCKRGMDVRFFKGNKLFSFKVKK
;
A
#
# COMPACT_ATOMS: atom_id res chain seq x y z
N MET A 1 10.64 26.07 -12.12
CA MET A 1 11.85 26.04 -12.97
C MET A 1 11.47 26.14 -14.45
N GLN A 2 12.35 26.71 -15.30
CA GLN A 2 12.17 26.68 -16.77
C GLN A 2 13.02 25.57 -17.36
N ILE A 3 12.44 24.83 -18.29
CA ILE A 3 13.10 23.74 -19.03
C ILE A 3 12.82 23.91 -20.52
N ILE A 4 13.60 23.20 -21.35
CA ILE A 4 13.44 23.15 -22.80
C ILE A 4 13.29 21.68 -23.21
N VAL A 5 12.24 21.37 -23.97
CA VAL A 5 11.99 20.06 -24.57
C VAL A 5 11.66 20.29 -26.04
N GLU A 6 12.38 19.66 -26.95
CA GLU A 6 12.24 19.87 -28.41
C GLU A 6 12.19 21.36 -28.82
N GLY A 7 13.05 22.17 -28.23
CA GLY A 7 13.12 23.61 -28.50
C GLY A 7 12.01 24.45 -27.85
N LYS A 8 10.99 23.83 -27.26
CA LYS A 8 9.89 24.54 -26.58
C LYS A 8 10.22 24.80 -25.12
N LYS A 9 10.02 26.05 -24.68
CA LYS A 9 10.16 26.44 -23.27
C LYS A 9 8.94 26.00 -22.48
N ILE A 10 9.15 25.27 -21.39
CA ILE A 10 8.12 24.76 -20.48
C ILE A 10 8.45 25.27 -19.06
N SER A 11 7.45 25.83 -18.39
CA SER A 11 7.57 26.19 -16.98
C SER A 11 6.97 25.08 -16.13
N LEU A 12 7.77 24.54 -15.20
CA LEU A 12 7.36 23.61 -14.16
C LEU A 12 7.34 24.34 -12.83
N THR A 13 6.22 24.25 -12.12
CA THR A 13 5.95 24.87 -10.82
C THR A 13 5.70 23.80 -9.75
N GLN A 14 5.50 24.19 -8.51
CA GLN A 14 5.10 23.28 -7.43
C GLN A 14 3.78 22.55 -7.78
N ASN A 15 2.85 23.19 -8.44
CA ASN A 15 1.59 22.55 -8.87
C ASN A 15 1.80 21.40 -9.88
N ASN A 16 2.96 21.32 -10.50
CA ASN A 16 3.33 20.21 -11.38
C ASN A 16 4.10 19.11 -10.65
N TYR A 17 4.63 19.38 -9.46
CA TYR A 17 5.41 18.42 -8.69
C TYR A 17 4.54 17.23 -8.22
N VAL A 18 5.03 16.01 -8.42
CA VAL A 18 4.34 14.76 -8.07
C VAL A 18 5.01 14.06 -6.91
N THR A 19 6.30 13.75 -7.07
CA THR A 19 7.07 12.98 -6.09
C THR A 19 8.56 13.15 -6.33
N GLN A 20 9.36 12.66 -5.39
CA GLN A 20 10.80 12.54 -5.51
C GLN A 20 11.23 11.13 -5.16
N GLY A 21 12.06 10.52 -5.99
CA GLY A 21 12.73 9.26 -5.72
C GLY A 21 14.22 9.47 -5.43
N GLY A 22 14.97 8.38 -5.29
CA GLY A 22 16.42 8.41 -5.01
C GLY A 22 17.29 9.05 -6.09
N GLU A 23 16.79 9.16 -7.32
CA GLU A 23 17.53 9.72 -8.45
C GLU A 23 17.11 11.15 -8.81
N GLY A 24 15.85 11.55 -8.56
CA GLY A 24 15.37 12.85 -8.99
C GLY A 24 13.90 13.09 -8.71
N LYS A 25 13.43 14.23 -9.21
CA LYS A 25 12.06 14.74 -9.04
C LYS A 25 11.21 14.45 -10.26
N ILE A 26 9.97 14.06 -10.02
CA ILE A 26 8.95 13.86 -11.05
C ILE A 26 7.97 15.01 -11.03
N PHE A 27 7.79 15.63 -12.19
CA PHE A 27 6.77 16.66 -12.43
C PHE A 27 5.78 16.15 -13.48
N GLN A 28 4.53 16.62 -13.45
CA GLN A 28 3.51 16.28 -14.43
C GLN A 28 2.82 17.54 -14.97
N LYS A 29 2.75 17.64 -16.30
CA LYS A 29 2.01 18.69 -16.99
C LYS A 29 1.33 18.14 -18.23
N GLY A 30 -0.01 18.24 -18.31
CA GLY A 30 -0.77 17.52 -19.33
C GLY A 30 -0.63 16.00 -19.18
N ASN A 31 -0.42 15.30 -20.27
CA ASN A 31 -0.19 13.86 -20.29
C ASN A 31 1.30 13.47 -20.25
N VAL A 32 2.17 14.38 -19.85
CA VAL A 32 3.62 14.19 -19.82
C VAL A 32 4.14 14.25 -18.40
N ALA A 33 4.94 13.27 -18.04
CA ALA A 33 5.78 13.27 -16.86
C ALA A 33 7.21 13.72 -17.22
N TYR A 34 7.83 14.47 -16.33
CA TYR A 34 9.18 15.03 -16.48
C TYR A 34 10.03 14.54 -15.33
N LYS A 35 10.99 13.63 -15.60
CA LYS A 35 11.99 13.19 -14.61
C LYS A 35 13.18 14.13 -14.66
N ILE A 36 13.41 14.86 -13.58
CA ILE A 36 14.53 15.81 -13.41
C ILE A 36 15.48 15.24 -12.38
N TYR A 37 16.71 14.95 -12.78
CA TYR A 37 17.74 14.41 -11.89
C TYR A 37 18.26 15.47 -10.94
N GLU A 38 18.49 15.10 -9.68
CA GLU A 38 19.18 15.97 -8.71
C GLU A 38 20.70 15.85 -8.86
N ASP A 39 21.21 14.66 -9.11
CA ASP A 39 22.60 14.39 -9.43
C ASP A 39 22.70 13.88 -10.88
N LEU A 40 23.23 14.71 -11.75
CA LEU A 40 23.37 14.38 -13.17
C LEU A 40 24.32 13.21 -13.43
N LYS A 41 25.18 12.85 -12.45
CA LYS A 41 26.02 11.63 -12.56
C LYS A 41 25.21 10.34 -12.50
N LYS A 42 24.01 10.38 -11.93
CA LYS A 42 23.08 9.25 -11.88
C LYS A 42 22.19 9.14 -13.12
N MET A 43 22.23 10.13 -14.00
CA MET A 43 21.42 10.14 -15.21
C MET A 43 21.93 9.09 -16.20
N ILE A 44 21.01 8.34 -16.79
CA ILE A 44 21.34 7.42 -17.89
C ILE A 44 21.83 8.21 -19.13
N PRO A 45 22.75 7.65 -19.92
CA PRO A 45 23.24 8.28 -21.14
C PRO A 45 22.11 8.60 -22.14
N THR A 46 22.24 9.69 -22.90
CA THR A 46 21.23 10.08 -23.90
C THR A 46 21.00 8.99 -24.95
N GLY A 47 22.05 8.29 -25.39
CA GLY A 47 21.91 7.15 -26.29
C GLY A 47 21.07 6.02 -25.71
N LYS A 48 21.13 5.79 -24.39
CA LYS A 48 20.25 4.84 -23.70
C LYS A 48 18.79 5.32 -23.69
N ILE A 49 18.57 6.63 -23.52
CA ILE A 49 17.23 7.24 -23.63
C ILE A 49 16.66 6.97 -25.04
N GLU A 50 17.47 7.16 -26.09
CA GLU A 50 17.07 6.91 -27.47
C GLU A 50 16.73 5.43 -27.73
N GLU A 51 17.49 4.50 -27.18
CA GLU A 51 17.18 3.06 -27.31
C GLU A 51 15.88 2.71 -26.56
N LEU A 52 15.74 3.15 -25.33
CA LEU A 52 14.54 2.91 -24.53
C LEU A 52 13.29 3.56 -25.13
N SER A 53 13.43 4.72 -25.78
CA SER A 53 12.30 5.39 -26.45
C SER A 53 11.71 4.62 -27.63
N LYS A 54 12.48 3.69 -28.20
CA LYS A 54 12.07 2.84 -29.31
C LYS A 54 11.39 1.56 -28.90
N LEU A 55 11.40 1.23 -27.59
CA LEU A 55 10.71 0.06 -27.07
C LEU A 55 9.21 0.17 -27.34
N ASN A 56 8.71 -0.77 -28.11
CA ASN A 56 7.28 -0.87 -28.43
C ASN A 56 6.64 -1.97 -27.60
N VAL A 57 6.56 -1.74 -26.29
CA VAL A 57 5.91 -2.65 -25.34
C VAL A 57 4.78 -1.89 -24.65
N PRO A 58 3.54 -2.35 -24.77
CA PRO A 58 2.44 -1.73 -24.07
C PRO A 58 2.64 -1.83 -22.57
N ASN A 59 2.05 -0.88 -21.84
CA ASN A 59 2.07 -0.88 -20.37
C ASN A 59 3.45 -0.64 -19.74
N ILE A 60 4.43 -0.16 -20.49
CA ILE A 60 5.74 0.25 -19.97
C ILE A 60 5.93 1.75 -20.18
N VAL A 61 6.42 2.43 -19.14
CA VAL A 61 6.71 3.86 -19.20
C VAL A 61 8.16 4.08 -19.60
N CYS A 62 8.38 4.31 -20.90
CA CYS A 62 9.70 4.55 -21.44
C CYS A 62 10.05 6.05 -21.46
N PRO A 63 11.34 6.41 -21.33
CA PRO A 63 11.85 7.74 -21.67
C PRO A 63 11.48 8.11 -23.12
N LYS A 64 11.19 9.38 -23.38
CA LYS A 64 10.85 9.86 -24.73
C LYS A 64 11.82 10.91 -25.24
N GLN A 65 11.93 12.02 -24.54
CA GLN A 65 12.67 13.19 -25.01
C GLN A 65 13.58 13.72 -23.92
N VAL A 66 14.76 14.16 -24.30
CA VAL A 66 15.72 14.77 -23.37
C VAL A 66 15.24 16.17 -22.95
N ILE A 67 15.38 16.47 -21.67
CA ILE A 67 15.06 17.78 -21.07
C ILE A 67 16.35 18.56 -20.91
N TYR A 68 16.33 19.81 -21.33
CA TYR A 68 17.46 20.74 -21.21
C TYR A 68 17.13 21.91 -20.29
N SER A 69 18.16 22.45 -19.63
CA SER A 69 18.10 23.75 -18.99
C SER A 69 18.09 24.89 -20.04
N PRO A 70 17.73 26.14 -19.69
CA PRO A 70 17.93 27.29 -20.56
C PRO A 70 19.37 27.49 -21.02
N LYS A 71 20.34 26.93 -20.29
CA LYS A 71 21.78 26.94 -20.63
C LYS A 71 22.20 25.77 -21.50
N LYS A 72 21.23 24.97 -21.98
CA LYS A 72 21.45 23.75 -22.78
C LYS A 72 22.11 22.59 -22.02
N GLU A 73 22.13 22.59 -20.68
CA GLU A 73 22.55 21.46 -19.88
C GLU A 73 21.44 20.41 -19.85
N ILE A 74 21.78 19.11 -19.92
CA ILE A 74 20.80 18.04 -19.82
C ILE A 74 20.36 17.93 -18.36
N LEU A 75 19.04 17.89 -18.12
CA LEU A 75 18.45 17.78 -16.79
C LEU A 75 17.73 16.45 -16.54
N GLY A 76 17.33 15.76 -17.59
CA GLY A 76 16.53 14.54 -17.48
C GLY A 76 15.81 14.18 -18.76
N PHE A 77 14.66 13.57 -18.65
CA PHE A 77 13.85 13.15 -19.81
C PHE A 77 12.34 13.20 -19.51
N THR A 78 11.56 13.21 -20.58
CA THR A 78 10.11 13.10 -20.53
C THR A 78 9.66 11.65 -20.67
N MET A 79 8.46 11.34 -20.19
CA MET A 79 7.78 10.05 -20.35
C MET A 79 6.27 10.25 -20.30
N ASP A 80 5.50 9.22 -20.64
CA ASP A 80 4.05 9.28 -20.52
C ASP A 80 3.61 9.35 -19.05
N TRP A 81 2.55 10.11 -18.81
CA TRP A 81 1.87 10.10 -17.53
C TRP A 81 0.78 9.05 -17.53
N LEU A 82 0.85 8.11 -16.59
CA LEU A 82 -0.08 6.97 -16.50
C LEU A 82 -1.46 7.30 -15.86
N GLY A 83 -1.66 8.53 -15.41
CA GLY A 83 -2.81 8.89 -14.56
C GLY A 83 -2.55 8.66 -13.07
N ASN A 84 -3.56 8.98 -12.25
CA ASN A 84 -3.46 8.89 -10.79
C ASN A 84 -4.12 7.65 -10.19
N ASP A 85 -4.81 6.86 -11.01
CA ASP A 85 -5.75 5.82 -10.55
C ASP A 85 -5.09 4.43 -10.46
N ASN A 86 -3.76 4.38 -10.49
CA ASN A 86 -3.01 3.13 -10.44
C ASN A 86 -2.54 2.84 -9.01
N TYR A 87 -2.51 1.59 -8.63
CA TYR A 87 -2.03 1.13 -7.33
C TYR A 87 -0.61 0.58 -7.44
N ALA A 88 0.23 0.85 -6.42
CA ALA A 88 1.50 0.14 -6.28
C ALA A 88 1.21 -1.36 -6.08
N MET A 89 1.85 -2.22 -6.88
CA MET A 89 1.59 -3.67 -6.86
C MET A 89 1.85 -4.29 -5.49
N CYS A 90 2.83 -3.80 -4.75
CA CYS A 90 3.13 -4.31 -3.40
C CYS A 90 1.93 -4.27 -2.44
N LYS A 91 0.93 -3.38 -2.65
CA LYS A 91 -0.31 -3.38 -1.87
C LYS A 91 -1.09 -4.69 -2.00
N MET A 92 -1.04 -5.35 -3.17
CA MET A 92 -1.68 -6.63 -3.42
C MET A 92 -1.05 -7.81 -2.65
N PHE A 93 0.12 -7.61 -2.03
CA PHE A 93 0.73 -8.62 -1.17
C PHE A 93 -0.05 -8.80 0.13
N THR A 94 -0.79 -7.79 0.58
CA THR A 94 -1.51 -7.80 1.85
C THR A 94 -2.94 -8.32 1.73
N ASN A 95 -3.37 -9.11 2.71
CA ASN A 95 -4.74 -9.62 2.77
C ASN A 95 -5.76 -8.48 2.91
N THR A 96 -5.46 -7.49 3.75
CA THR A 96 -6.37 -6.34 3.97
C THR A 96 -6.66 -5.58 2.68
N PHE A 97 -5.65 -5.30 1.85
CA PHE A 97 -5.87 -4.62 0.59
C PHE A 97 -6.69 -5.48 -0.39
N ARG A 98 -6.41 -6.78 -0.46
CA ARG A 98 -7.19 -7.70 -1.30
C ARG A 98 -8.63 -7.78 -0.87
N ASP A 99 -8.87 -7.92 0.43
CA ASP A 99 -10.22 -8.02 0.98
C ASP A 99 -11.01 -6.74 0.76
N ALA A 100 -10.39 -5.58 0.97
CA ALA A 100 -11.01 -4.28 0.74
C ALA A 100 -11.39 -4.03 -0.73
N ASN A 101 -10.66 -4.64 -1.68
CA ASN A 101 -10.87 -4.46 -3.12
C ASN A 101 -11.45 -5.71 -3.80
N ALA A 102 -11.91 -6.71 -3.05
CA ALA A 102 -12.47 -7.96 -3.57
C ALA A 102 -11.55 -8.73 -4.53
N ILE A 103 -10.23 -8.63 -4.33
CA ILE A 103 -9.23 -9.27 -5.21
C ILE A 103 -9.19 -10.76 -4.91
N THR A 104 -9.60 -11.56 -5.88
CA THR A 104 -9.61 -13.01 -5.80
C THR A 104 -8.27 -13.62 -6.25
N ASN A 105 -8.12 -14.93 -6.05
CA ASN A 105 -6.94 -15.61 -6.57
C ASN A 105 -6.92 -15.65 -8.10
N ASP A 106 -8.07 -15.66 -8.76
CA ASP A 106 -8.16 -15.61 -10.23
C ASP A 106 -7.61 -14.29 -10.78
N HIS A 107 -7.90 -13.13 -10.15
CA HIS A 107 -7.27 -11.85 -10.49
C HIS A 107 -5.74 -11.93 -10.37
N VAL A 108 -5.23 -12.63 -9.35
CA VAL A 108 -3.77 -12.77 -9.17
C VAL A 108 -3.15 -13.66 -10.24
N ILE A 109 -3.80 -14.76 -10.59
CA ILE A 109 -3.35 -15.65 -11.67
C ILE A 109 -3.29 -14.86 -12.99
N GLU A 110 -4.35 -14.13 -13.31
CA GLU A 110 -4.42 -13.32 -14.52
C GLU A 110 -3.36 -12.21 -14.53
N LEU A 111 -3.16 -11.52 -13.42
CA LEU A 111 -2.12 -10.50 -13.29
C LEU A 111 -0.72 -11.09 -13.51
N VAL A 112 -0.42 -12.23 -12.91
CA VAL A 112 0.87 -12.92 -13.07
C VAL A 112 1.12 -13.31 -14.52
N GLU A 113 0.09 -13.84 -15.20
CA GLU A 113 0.18 -14.15 -16.64
C GLU A 113 0.37 -12.88 -17.48
N ASN A 114 -0.32 -11.80 -17.15
CA ASN A 114 -0.20 -10.53 -17.85
C ASN A 114 1.18 -9.89 -17.65
N ILE A 115 1.78 -9.96 -16.47
CA ILE A 115 3.17 -9.52 -16.26
C ILE A 115 4.12 -10.31 -17.16
N LYS A 116 3.99 -11.62 -17.19
CA LYS A 116 4.81 -12.50 -18.04
C LYS A 116 4.66 -12.17 -19.52
N ASN A 117 3.41 -12.12 -20.02
CA ASN A 117 3.13 -12.10 -21.44
C ASN A 117 3.06 -10.69 -22.04
N ILE A 118 2.69 -9.66 -21.26
CA ILE A 118 2.51 -8.28 -21.75
C ILE A 118 3.75 -7.42 -21.45
N ILE A 119 4.46 -7.71 -20.36
CA ILE A 119 5.63 -6.92 -19.93
C ILE A 119 6.94 -7.62 -20.30
N ILE A 120 7.23 -8.76 -19.67
CA ILE A 120 8.59 -9.34 -19.68
C ILE A 120 8.94 -9.99 -21.02
N ALA A 121 8.08 -10.86 -21.54
CA ALA A 121 8.36 -11.54 -22.80
C ALA A 121 8.55 -10.56 -23.97
N PRO A 122 7.72 -9.51 -24.17
CA PRO A 122 7.94 -8.52 -25.22
C PRO A 122 9.23 -7.69 -25.07
N ILE A 123 9.72 -7.48 -23.84
CA ILE A 123 11.01 -6.82 -23.60
C ILE A 123 12.16 -7.72 -24.11
N HIS A 124 12.10 -9.02 -23.78
CA HIS A 124 13.10 -9.98 -24.24
C HIS A 124 13.12 -10.12 -25.78
N GLU A 125 11.95 -10.08 -26.41
CA GLU A 125 11.84 -10.10 -27.89
C GLU A 125 12.52 -8.90 -28.55
N GLN A 126 12.70 -7.80 -27.85
CA GLN A 126 13.40 -6.60 -28.30
C GLN A 126 14.88 -6.57 -27.86
N ASN A 127 15.43 -7.71 -27.47
CA ASN A 127 16.81 -7.86 -26.99
C ASN A 127 17.18 -6.95 -25.81
N CYS A 128 16.22 -6.66 -24.95
CA CYS A 128 16.42 -5.92 -23.71
C CYS A 128 16.20 -6.83 -22.50
N LEU A 129 16.82 -6.50 -21.35
CA LEU A 129 16.59 -7.15 -20.07
C LEU A 129 16.07 -6.11 -19.08
N MET A 130 15.10 -6.50 -18.25
CA MET A 130 14.54 -5.62 -17.22
C MET A 130 15.52 -5.34 -16.10
N VAL A 131 16.25 -6.36 -15.69
CA VAL A 131 17.24 -6.39 -14.62
C VAL A 131 16.62 -6.10 -13.24
N ASP A 132 16.00 -4.93 -13.04
CA ASP A 132 15.40 -4.52 -11.75
C ASP A 132 13.87 -4.65 -11.74
N GLY A 133 13.38 -5.86 -12.00
CA GLY A 133 11.95 -6.19 -11.99
C GLY A 133 11.38 -6.32 -10.56
N ASN A 134 11.61 -5.33 -9.69
CA ASN A 134 11.14 -5.35 -8.31
C ASN A 134 9.69 -4.85 -8.17
N GLU A 135 9.05 -5.15 -7.04
CA GLU A 135 7.64 -4.87 -6.75
C GLU A 135 7.25 -3.39 -6.73
N LEU A 136 8.22 -2.47 -6.60
CA LEU A 136 7.96 -1.03 -6.59
C LEU A 136 7.92 -0.43 -7.98
N ASN A 137 8.53 -1.12 -8.95
CA ASN A 137 8.53 -0.72 -10.36
C ASN A 137 7.28 -1.20 -11.10
N TYR A 138 6.43 -2.02 -10.45
CA TYR A 138 5.14 -2.41 -10.98
C TYR A 138 4.00 -1.61 -10.36
N LEU A 139 3.10 -1.15 -11.21
CA LEU A 139 1.78 -0.65 -10.82
C LEU A 139 0.72 -1.59 -11.37
N VAL A 140 -0.48 -1.50 -10.83
CA VAL A 140 -1.65 -2.23 -11.33
C VAL A 140 -2.81 -1.26 -11.50
N ARG A 141 -3.57 -1.43 -12.57
CA ARG A 141 -4.79 -0.66 -12.82
C ARG A 141 -5.90 -1.05 -11.84
N PRO A 142 -6.98 -0.26 -11.72
CA PRO A 142 -8.12 -0.56 -10.84
C PRO A 142 -8.84 -1.88 -11.12
N ASP A 143 -8.60 -2.52 -12.28
CA ASP A 143 -9.08 -3.86 -12.61
C ASP A 143 -8.30 -4.98 -11.90
N PHE A 144 -7.16 -4.66 -11.29
CA PHE A 144 -6.24 -5.56 -10.58
C PHE A 144 -5.65 -6.72 -11.42
N VAL A 145 -5.79 -6.67 -12.72
CA VAL A 145 -5.23 -7.66 -13.67
C VAL A 145 -4.32 -7.03 -14.72
N THR A 146 -4.40 -5.72 -14.93
CA THR A 146 -3.57 -5.00 -15.91
C THR A 146 -2.33 -4.42 -15.25
N PRO A 147 -1.14 -5.00 -15.47
CA PRO A 147 0.12 -4.48 -14.94
C PRO A 147 0.62 -3.29 -15.77
N LEU A 148 1.34 -2.41 -15.10
CA LEU A 148 2.11 -1.32 -15.68
C LEU A 148 3.52 -1.38 -15.11
N PHE A 149 4.54 -1.06 -15.89
CA PHE A 149 5.92 -1.01 -15.43
C PHE A 149 6.51 0.39 -15.58
N ILE A 150 7.17 0.85 -14.54
CA ILE A 150 7.83 2.16 -14.48
C ILE A 150 9.32 1.99 -14.18
N ASP A 151 10.08 3.05 -14.38
CA ASP A 151 11.52 3.14 -14.06
C ASP A 151 12.41 2.17 -14.86
N VAL A 152 12.29 2.22 -16.17
CA VAL A 152 13.09 1.42 -17.12
C VAL A 152 14.57 1.82 -17.21
N ASN A 153 15.05 2.71 -16.35
CA ASN A 153 16.44 3.17 -16.36
C ASN A 153 17.44 2.04 -16.09
N SER A 154 17.02 1.07 -15.29
CA SER A 154 17.82 -0.11 -14.94
C SER A 154 18.02 -1.10 -16.08
N TYR A 155 17.20 -1.03 -17.14
CA TYR A 155 17.25 -1.99 -18.24
C TYR A 155 18.66 -2.11 -18.84
N GLN A 156 19.04 -3.32 -19.19
CA GLN A 156 20.13 -3.55 -20.11
C GLN A 156 19.55 -3.50 -21.53
N THR A 157 20.09 -2.63 -22.34
CA THR A 157 19.75 -2.52 -23.77
C THR A 157 20.92 -3.03 -24.63
N PRO A 158 20.78 -3.22 -25.96
CA PRO A 158 21.85 -3.78 -26.78
C PRO A 158 23.20 -3.07 -26.64
N ASN A 159 23.21 -1.75 -26.44
CA ASN A 159 24.46 -0.98 -26.38
C ASN A 159 24.77 -0.40 -24.99
N PHE A 160 23.88 -0.56 -24.00
CA PHE A 160 24.08 0.02 -22.66
C PHE A 160 23.87 -1.01 -21.56
N PRO A 161 24.80 -1.08 -20.59
CA PRO A 161 24.67 -1.98 -19.46
C PRO A 161 23.53 -1.55 -18.49
N PRO A 162 23.10 -2.44 -17.58
CA PRO A 162 22.18 -2.09 -16.51
C PRO A 162 22.80 -1.10 -15.54
N THR A 163 21.96 -0.32 -14.86
CA THR A 163 22.44 0.70 -13.91
C THR A 163 22.35 0.28 -12.46
N ALA A 164 21.31 -0.46 -12.09
CA ALA A 164 21.07 -0.89 -10.71
C ALA A 164 20.18 -2.13 -10.69
N ILE A 165 20.22 -2.86 -9.59
CA ILE A 165 19.28 -3.94 -9.26
C ILE A 165 19.08 -3.99 -7.76
N MET A 166 17.82 -4.11 -7.34
CA MET A 166 17.46 -4.23 -5.95
C MET A 166 17.90 -5.58 -5.38
N PRO A 167 18.55 -5.63 -4.19
CA PRO A 167 19.05 -6.86 -3.59
C PRO A 167 17.99 -7.95 -3.42
N SER A 168 16.73 -7.59 -3.18
CA SER A 168 15.62 -8.52 -2.97
C SER A 168 15.24 -9.33 -4.20
N VAL A 169 15.46 -8.82 -5.40
CA VAL A 169 15.12 -9.52 -6.66
C VAL A 169 16.34 -10.03 -7.42
N ARG A 170 17.54 -9.78 -6.88
CA ARG A 170 18.81 -10.18 -7.53
C ARG A 170 19.01 -11.69 -7.48
N ASP A 171 19.44 -12.26 -8.60
CA ASP A 171 19.92 -13.64 -8.63
C ASP A 171 21.33 -13.74 -8.04
N TRP A 172 21.41 -13.94 -6.73
CA TRP A 172 22.68 -14.02 -6.01
C TRP A 172 23.53 -15.26 -6.31
N GLN A 173 23.00 -16.24 -7.06
CA GLN A 173 23.84 -17.34 -7.59
C GLN A 173 24.62 -16.90 -8.84
N ASN A 174 24.09 -15.89 -9.55
CA ASN A 174 24.73 -15.32 -10.74
C ASN A 174 24.75 -13.77 -10.66
N PRO A 175 25.34 -13.17 -9.64
CA PRO A 175 25.12 -11.78 -9.28
C PRO A 175 25.57 -10.77 -10.34
N ASP A 176 26.58 -11.15 -11.17
CA ASP A 176 27.19 -10.27 -12.16
C ASP A 176 26.79 -10.63 -13.61
N LYS A 177 25.88 -11.59 -13.78
CA LYS A 177 25.42 -12.04 -15.10
C LYS A 177 23.92 -11.79 -15.24
N PHE A 178 23.57 -10.77 -16.02
CA PHE A 178 22.18 -10.52 -16.38
C PHE A 178 21.82 -11.30 -17.66
N SER A 179 20.65 -11.90 -17.64
CA SER A 179 20.12 -12.69 -18.74
C SER A 179 18.61 -12.78 -18.63
N VAL A 180 17.97 -13.33 -19.64
CA VAL A 180 16.54 -13.67 -19.62
C VAL A 180 16.19 -14.48 -18.36
N MET A 181 17.10 -15.37 -17.92
CA MET A 181 16.87 -16.18 -16.70
C MET A 181 16.94 -15.38 -15.42
N SER A 182 17.76 -14.32 -15.34
CA SER A 182 17.75 -13.44 -14.17
C SER A 182 16.46 -12.61 -14.07
N ASP A 183 15.87 -12.21 -15.19
CA ASP A 183 14.56 -11.55 -15.22
C ASP A 183 13.44 -12.51 -14.83
N TRP A 184 13.49 -13.77 -15.29
CA TRP A 184 12.53 -14.78 -14.84
C TRP A 184 12.69 -15.13 -13.36
N PHE A 185 13.90 -15.04 -12.80
CA PHE A 185 14.12 -15.20 -11.37
C PHE A 185 13.50 -14.03 -10.56
N SER A 186 13.69 -12.78 -10.99
CA SER A 186 13.03 -11.63 -10.36
C SER A 186 11.50 -11.71 -10.46
N PHE A 187 10.99 -12.12 -11.64
CA PHE A 187 9.57 -12.39 -11.83
C PHE A 187 9.05 -13.49 -10.89
N ALA A 188 9.83 -14.57 -10.69
CA ALA A 188 9.45 -15.62 -9.74
C ALA A 188 9.29 -15.06 -8.32
N ILE A 189 10.18 -14.18 -7.88
CA ILE A 189 10.10 -13.54 -6.56
C ILE A 189 8.83 -12.69 -6.44
N VAL A 190 8.58 -11.81 -7.41
CA VAL A 190 7.42 -10.90 -7.37
C VAL A 190 6.09 -11.65 -7.50
N SER A 191 6.00 -12.61 -8.43
CA SER A 191 4.78 -13.41 -8.61
C SER A 191 4.51 -14.32 -7.40
N PHE A 192 5.54 -14.86 -6.77
CA PHE A 192 5.39 -15.60 -5.51
C PHE A 192 4.83 -14.70 -4.39
N GLN A 193 5.33 -13.45 -4.26
CA GLN A 193 4.80 -12.49 -3.30
C GLN A 193 3.33 -12.13 -3.61
N LEU A 194 2.95 -12.05 -4.88
CA LEU A 194 1.54 -11.88 -5.27
C LEU A 194 0.69 -13.05 -4.79
N PHE A 195 1.11 -14.29 -4.86
CA PHE A 195 0.35 -15.43 -4.36
C PHE A 195 0.33 -15.49 -2.82
N ILE A 196 1.47 -15.42 -2.17
CA ILE A 196 1.65 -15.81 -0.77
C ILE A 196 1.70 -14.62 0.19
N GLY A 197 2.07 -13.43 -0.30
CA GLY A 197 2.17 -12.22 0.53
C GLY A 197 3.48 -12.07 1.28
N ILE A 198 4.44 -12.96 1.07
CA ILE A 198 5.78 -12.87 1.64
C ILE A 198 6.83 -13.16 0.59
N HIS A 199 7.98 -12.51 0.72
CA HIS A 199 9.13 -12.78 -0.13
C HIS A 199 9.65 -14.22 0.06
N PRO A 200 9.98 -14.98 -1.01
CA PRO A 200 10.34 -16.41 -0.91
C PRO A 200 11.59 -16.69 -0.06
N PHE A 201 12.47 -15.72 0.13
CA PHE A 201 13.65 -15.84 0.97
C PHE A 201 13.53 -15.08 2.29
N LYS A 202 12.30 -14.78 2.76
CA LYS A 202 12.01 -14.30 4.12
C LYS A 202 11.49 -15.41 5.04
N GLY A 203 10.92 -15.06 6.17
CA GLY A 203 10.52 -15.99 7.23
C GLY A 203 11.65 -16.26 8.22
N LYS A 204 11.30 -16.70 9.44
CA LYS A 204 12.26 -16.92 10.52
C LYS A 204 13.03 -18.23 10.33
N HIS A 205 14.35 -18.16 10.35
CA HIS A 205 15.23 -19.32 10.34
C HIS A 205 16.41 -19.08 11.32
N LYS A 206 16.83 -20.11 12.06
CA LYS A 206 17.83 -19.97 13.14
C LYS A 206 19.21 -19.48 12.67
N ASN A 207 19.58 -19.75 11.42
CA ASN A 207 20.92 -19.48 10.89
C ASN A 207 21.01 -18.24 9.98
N TYR A 208 19.88 -17.55 9.68
CA TYR A 208 19.84 -16.41 8.76
C TYR A 208 19.21 -15.20 9.42
N LYS A 209 19.76 -14.03 9.11
CA LYS A 209 19.14 -12.76 9.44
C LYS A 209 17.92 -12.50 8.54
N LYS A 210 17.12 -11.52 8.88
CA LYS A 210 15.82 -11.24 8.25
C LYS A 210 15.92 -10.96 6.74
N ASN A 211 16.86 -10.15 6.29
CA ASN A 211 17.08 -9.80 4.87
C ASN A 211 18.39 -10.36 4.32
N ASP A 212 18.78 -11.53 4.76
CA ASP A 212 19.98 -12.23 4.30
C ASP A 212 19.77 -12.86 2.90
N PHE A 213 19.25 -12.05 1.96
CA PHE A 213 18.85 -12.51 0.63
C PHE A 213 20.00 -13.19 -0.11
N GLU A 214 21.17 -12.54 -0.13
CA GLU A 214 22.34 -13.10 -0.79
C GLU A 214 22.66 -14.51 -0.32
N LYS A 215 22.79 -14.69 1.01
CA LYS A 215 23.14 -15.97 1.60
C LYS A 215 22.04 -17.00 1.38
N ARG A 216 20.77 -16.64 1.61
CA ARG A 216 19.64 -17.56 1.46
C ARG A 216 19.42 -18.00 0.01
N VAL A 217 19.62 -17.12 -0.97
CA VAL A 217 19.55 -17.48 -2.40
C VAL A 217 20.70 -18.40 -2.77
N LYS A 218 21.95 -18.11 -2.31
CA LYS A 218 23.12 -18.97 -2.56
C LYS A 218 22.96 -20.35 -1.95
N ASP A 219 22.39 -20.42 -0.75
CA ASP A 219 22.20 -21.68 0.00
C ASP A 219 20.89 -22.40 -0.39
N CYS A 220 20.05 -21.83 -1.28
CA CYS A 220 18.76 -22.36 -1.68
C CYS A 220 17.81 -22.60 -0.48
N ILE A 221 17.76 -21.67 0.49
CA ILE A 221 16.91 -21.77 1.68
C ILE A 221 15.72 -20.80 1.55
N SER A 222 14.65 -21.28 0.98
CA SER A 222 13.41 -20.50 0.80
C SER A 222 12.37 -20.79 1.89
N VAL A 223 11.19 -20.22 1.71
CA VAL A 223 10.03 -20.49 2.56
C VAL A 223 9.45 -21.90 2.39
N PHE A 224 9.83 -22.65 1.37
CA PHE A 224 9.48 -24.07 1.23
C PHE A 224 10.31 -24.97 2.17
N ASN A 225 11.42 -24.45 2.69
CA ASN A 225 12.26 -25.22 3.61
C ASN A 225 11.54 -25.41 4.95
N LYS A 226 11.44 -26.65 5.43
CA LYS A 226 10.75 -27.03 6.67
C LYS A 226 11.27 -26.33 7.94
N ASN A 227 12.50 -25.80 7.90
CA ASN A 227 13.12 -25.08 9.01
C ASN A 227 12.79 -23.56 8.98
N VAL A 228 12.10 -23.09 7.95
CA VAL A 228 11.66 -21.71 7.84
C VAL A 228 10.25 -21.56 8.39
N ARG A 229 10.07 -20.76 9.42
CA ARG A 229 8.77 -20.44 9.98
C ARG A 229 8.19 -19.23 9.27
N LEU A 230 7.02 -19.39 8.65
CA LEU A 230 6.26 -18.32 8.04
C LEU A 230 5.55 -17.44 9.08
N PRO A 231 5.39 -16.15 8.82
CA PRO A 231 4.53 -15.29 9.63
C PRO A 231 3.05 -15.63 9.37
N PRO A 232 2.15 -15.41 10.36
CA PRO A 232 0.73 -15.76 10.25
C PRO A 232 -0.02 -15.13 9.07
N PRO A 233 0.32 -13.91 8.58
CA PRO A 233 -0.35 -13.32 7.41
C PRO A 233 -0.02 -14.00 6.08
N ALA A 234 1.00 -14.84 6.01
CA ALA A 234 1.34 -15.56 4.78
C ALA A 234 0.19 -16.49 4.38
N ARG A 235 -0.17 -16.45 3.11
CA ARG A 235 -1.25 -17.27 2.57
C ARG A 235 -0.78 -18.70 2.33
N ASP A 236 -1.74 -19.62 2.19
CA ASP A 236 -1.45 -21.01 1.91
C ASP A 236 -0.82 -21.21 0.53
N PHE A 237 0.16 -22.12 0.44
CA PHE A 237 0.80 -22.49 -0.82
C PHE A 237 -0.14 -23.18 -1.82
N ASP A 238 -1.29 -23.66 -1.38
CA ASP A 238 -2.30 -24.26 -2.24
C ASP A 238 -3.05 -23.22 -3.11
N LEU A 239 -2.85 -21.92 -2.83
CA LEU A 239 -3.28 -20.83 -3.71
C LEU A 239 -2.40 -20.69 -4.96
N ILE A 240 -1.21 -21.27 -4.96
CA ILE A 240 -0.31 -21.28 -6.11
C ILE A 240 -0.75 -22.38 -7.07
N PRO A 241 -0.97 -22.09 -8.37
CA PRO A 241 -1.17 -23.14 -9.38
C PRO A 241 -0.04 -24.17 -9.35
N SER A 242 -0.38 -25.46 -9.51
CA SER A 242 0.57 -26.58 -9.33
C SER A 242 1.87 -26.43 -10.11
N ASP A 243 1.77 -26.01 -11.39
CA ASP A 243 2.92 -25.84 -12.27
C ASP A 243 3.83 -24.70 -11.82
N TYR A 244 3.24 -23.61 -11.31
CA TYR A 244 3.99 -22.49 -10.70
C TYR A 244 4.61 -22.90 -9.36
N LYS A 245 3.90 -23.72 -8.54
CA LYS A 245 4.44 -24.21 -7.27
C LYS A 245 5.66 -25.10 -7.50
N ASP A 246 5.63 -26.01 -8.48
CA ASP A 246 6.80 -26.81 -8.88
C ASP A 246 7.92 -25.94 -9.42
N TRP A 247 7.60 -24.98 -10.29
CA TRP A 247 8.56 -24.06 -10.84
C TRP A 247 9.28 -23.24 -9.76
N TYR A 248 8.54 -22.64 -8.80
CA TYR A 248 9.13 -21.92 -7.67
C TYR A 248 10.01 -22.83 -6.81
N PHE A 249 9.56 -24.04 -6.51
CA PHE A 249 10.33 -25.00 -5.73
C PHE A 249 11.68 -25.31 -6.41
N ARG A 250 11.67 -25.53 -7.70
CA ARG A 250 12.88 -25.80 -8.48
C ARG A 250 13.81 -24.59 -8.53
N LEU A 251 13.30 -23.40 -8.69
CA LEU A 251 14.12 -22.18 -8.68
C LEU A 251 14.71 -21.91 -7.29
N PHE A 252 13.88 -21.99 -6.24
CA PHE A 252 14.26 -21.49 -4.92
C PHE A 252 14.96 -22.53 -4.05
N GLU A 253 14.63 -23.81 -4.15
CA GLU A 253 15.20 -24.90 -3.34
C GLU A 253 16.21 -25.76 -4.12
N LYS A 254 16.15 -25.79 -5.45
CA LYS A 254 17.08 -26.55 -6.28
C LYS A 254 18.10 -25.68 -7.00
N GLY A 255 17.95 -24.37 -6.96
CA GLY A 255 18.84 -23.43 -7.65
C GLY A 255 18.78 -23.50 -9.17
N GLU A 256 17.74 -24.15 -9.72
CA GLU A 256 17.57 -24.22 -11.16
C GLU A 256 17.17 -22.87 -11.76
N ARG A 257 17.43 -22.66 -13.04
CA ARG A 257 17.01 -21.48 -13.81
C ARG A 257 16.22 -21.95 -15.00
N LEU A 258 14.87 -21.74 -14.94
CA LEU A 258 13.90 -22.26 -15.87
C LEU A 258 12.96 -21.16 -16.33
N PHE A 259 12.43 -21.30 -17.54
CA PHE A 259 11.32 -20.46 -18.00
C PHE A 259 10.07 -20.69 -17.15
N PRO A 260 9.25 -19.65 -16.96
CA PRO A 260 7.98 -19.78 -16.24
C PRO A 260 7.04 -20.74 -17.00
N PRO A 261 6.16 -21.46 -16.29
CA PRO A 261 5.21 -22.36 -16.90
C PRO A 261 4.21 -21.61 -17.81
N LYS A 262 3.58 -22.35 -18.70
CA LYS A 262 2.39 -21.90 -19.43
C LYS A 262 1.18 -21.99 -18.51
N MET A 263 0.16 -21.15 -18.73
CA MET A 263 -1.01 -21.01 -17.88
C MET A 263 -1.65 -22.34 -17.49
N PRO A 264 -1.88 -22.61 -16.21
CA PRO A 264 -2.62 -23.78 -15.76
C PRO A 264 -4.15 -23.55 -15.77
N GLY A 265 -4.91 -24.63 -15.89
CA GLY A 265 -6.35 -24.58 -15.71
C GLY A 265 -6.78 -24.22 -14.27
N SER A 266 -7.98 -23.70 -14.13
CA SER A 266 -8.56 -23.23 -12.85
C SER A 266 -8.59 -24.29 -11.75
N ILE A 267 -8.15 -23.93 -10.53
CA ILE A 267 -8.15 -24.78 -9.34
C ILE A 267 -9.28 -24.39 -8.38
N LYS A 268 -10.00 -25.40 -7.85
CA LYS A 268 -10.99 -25.21 -6.79
C LYS A 268 -10.31 -25.18 -5.42
N THR A 269 -10.55 -24.11 -4.66
CA THR A 269 -10.00 -23.91 -3.30
C THR A 269 -10.86 -24.60 -2.23
N ILE A 270 -10.22 -25.29 -1.27
CA ILE A 270 -10.85 -25.83 -0.06
C ILE A 270 -10.38 -25.00 1.13
N GLN A 271 -11.31 -24.45 1.92
CA GLN A 271 -11.01 -23.69 3.14
C GLN A 271 -10.87 -24.59 4.36
N VAL A 272 -9.82 -24.40 5.16
CA VAL A 272 -9.61 -25.08 6.44
C VAL A 272 -9.98 -24.13 7.59
N LYS A 273 -10.86 -24.58 8.48
CA LYS A 273 -11.27 -23.83 9.70
C LYS A 273 -10.22 -24.00 10.80
N THR A 274 -9.70 -22.89 11.32
CA THR A 274 -8.85 -22.86 12.51
C THR A 274 -9.68 -22.45 13.73
N ILE A 275 -9.58 -23.19 14.83
CA ILE A 275 -10.28 -22.92 16.09
C ILE A 275 -9.34 -22.13 17.02
N LEU A 276 -9.79 -20.95 17.49
CA LEU A 276 -9.10 -20.13 18.47
C LEU A 276 -9.50 -20.50 19.90
N VAL A 277 -8.52 -20.64 20.77
CA VAL A 277 -8.72 -20.96 22.21
C VAL A 277 -8.91 -19.66 23.01
N ASN A 278 -9.93 -19.64 23.87
CA ASN A 278 -10.52 -18.44 24.48
C ASN A 278 -9.77 -17.81 25.67
N SER A 279 -8.61 -18.29 26.11
CA SER A 279 -7.85 -17.63 27.17
C SER A 279 -6.34 -17.77 27.00
N THR A 280 -5.62 -16.73 27.39
CA THR A 280 -4.17 -16.66 27.43
C THR A 280 -3.72 -16.33 28.85
N ASP A 281 -2.42 -16.40 29.14
CA ASP A 281 -1.88 -16.02 30.45
C ASP A 281 -1.95 -14.50 30.69
N ASN A 282 -1.86 -13.71 29.62
CA ASN A 282 -1.84 -12.24 29.68
C ASN A 282 -3.19 -11.58 29.37
N PHE A 283 -4.04 -12.24 28.57
CA PHE A 283 -5.26 -11.65 28.04
C PHE A 283 -6.48 -12.53 28.28
N GLU A 284 -7.60 -11.87 28.50
CA GLU A 284 -8.93 -12.45 28.38
C GLU A 284 -9.45 -12.15 26.98
N ILE A 285 -9.66 -13.20 26.18
CA ILE A 285 -10.18 -13.13 24.83
C ILE A 285 -11.52 -13.85 24.81
N VAL A 286 -12.59 -13.07 24.53
CA VAL A 286 -13.96 -13.60 24.50
C VAL A 286 -14.54 -13.37 23.11
N GLU A 287 -15.02 -14.45 22.47
CA GLU A 287 -15.74 -14.34 21.20
C GLU A 287 -17.07 -13.62 21.43
N ILE A 288 -17.29 -12.51 20.73
CA ILE A 288 -18.52 -11.72 20.80
C ILE A 288 -19.54 -12.25 19.81
N LYS A 289 -19.10 -12.47 18.55
CA LYS A 289 -20.01 -12.87 17.47
C LYS A 289 -19.23 -13.46 16.30
N GLU A 290 -19.81 -14.50 15.70
CA GLU A 290 -19.40 -15.05 14.40
C GLU A 290 -20.37 -14.57 13.31
N PHE A 291 -19.84 -14.19 12.14
CA PHE A 291 -20.59 -13.68 11.00
C PHE A 291 -20.56 -14.68 9.84
N GLU A 292 -21.43 -14.50 8.84
CA GLU A 292 -21.53 -15.39 7.67
C GLU A 292 -20.31 -15.32 6.73
N SER A 293 -19.53 -14.24 6.79
CA SER A 293 -18.33 -14.02 5.98
C SER A 293 -17.33 -13.13 6.70
N ASP A 294 -16.10 -13.10 6.21
CA ASP A 294 -15.01 -12.36 6.84
C ASP A 294 -15.36 -10.90 7.09
N ILE A 295 -14.93 -10.41 8.24
CA ILE A 295 -15.09 -9.02 8.64
C ILE A 295 -14.05 -8.18 7.90
N VAL A 296 -14.51 -7.13 7.24
CA VAL A 296 -13.65 -6.14 6.58
C VAL A 296 -13.43 -4.93 7.47
N TYR A 297 -14.45 -4.56 8.24
CA TYR A 297 -14.44 -3.38 9.09
C TYR A 297 -15.37 -3.56 10.29
N HIS A 298 -14.94 -3.10 11.46
CA HIS A 298 -15.77 -3.01 12.64
C HIS A 298 -15.48 -1.69 13.36
N ASN A 299 -16.53 -0.95 13.67
CA ASN A 299 -16.48 0.26 14.45
C ASN A 299 -17.76 0.39 15.28
N GLU A 300 -17.59 0.68 16.58
CA GLU A 300 -18.67 0.90 17.55
C GLU A 300 -19.78 -0.18 17.49
N THR A 301 -20.87 0.09 16.78
CA THR A 301 -22.04 -0.78 16.67
C THR A 301 -22.17 -1.43 15.30
N VAL A 302 -21.22 -1.21 14.40
CA VAL A 302 -21.33 -1.63 13.02
C VAL A 302 -20.23 -2.60 12.66
N THR A 303 -20.63 -3.66 11.97
CA THR A 303 -19.70 -4.63 11.37
C THR A 303 -20.00 -4.76 9.89
N LYS A 304 -19.01 -4.45 9.07
CA LYS A 304 -19.05 -4.74 7.63
C LYS A 304 -18.28 -6.02 7.36
N THR A 305 -18.95 -6.95 6.70
CA THR A 305 -18.32 -8.16 6.17
C THR A 305 -18.22 -8.07 4.64
N LYS A 306 -17.60 -9.04 4.00
CA LYS A 306 -17.53 -9.13 2.53
C LYS A 306 -18.90 -9.17 1.84
N LYS A 307 -19.97 -9.52 2.56
CA LYS A 307 -21.31 -9.70 1.98
C LYS A 307 -22.37 -8.76 2.52
N LYS A 308 -22.24 -8.35 3.78
CA LYS A 308 -23.29 -7.62 4.50
C LYS A 308 -22.73 -6.54 5.42
N LEU A 309 -23.58 -5.57 5.69
CA LEU A 309 -23.42 -4.58 6.74
C LEU A 309 -24.37 -4.92 7.88
N TYR A 310 -23.86 -5.11 9.08
CA TYR A 310 -24.62 -5.35 10.30
C TYR A 310 -24.64 -4.08 11.15
N VAL A 311 -25.83 -3.58 11.45
CA VAL A 311 -26.07 -2.40 12.28
C VAL A 311 -26.99 -2.80 13.42
N GLY A 312 -26.45 -2.98 14.62
CA GLY A 312 -27.23 -3.56 15.72
C GLY A 312 -27.72 -4.96 15.37
N ASN A 313 -29.06 -5.13 15.35
CA ASN A 313 -29.74 -6.38 15.01
C ASN A 313 -30.19 -6.46 13.53
N THR A 314 -29.92 -5.46 12.73
CA THR A 314 -30.34 -5.40 11.31
C THR A 314 -29.15 -5.63 10.41
N ASP A 315 -29.35 -6.36 9.31
CA ASP A 315 -28.34 -6.54 8.28
C ASP A 315 -28.82 -6.07 6.91
N TYR A 316 -27.87 -5.57 6.12
CA TYR A 316 -28.08 -5.04 4.77
C TYR A 316 -27.08 -5.64 3.80
N LYS A 317 -27.52 -5.97 2.59
CA LYS A 317 -26.60 -6.35 1.50
C LYS A 317 -25.85 -5.11 1.01
N VAL A 318 -24.54 -5.15 1.02
CA VAL A 318 -23.68 -4.04 0.56
C VAL A 318 -22.52 -4.57 -0.28
N GLY A 319 -22.09 -3.76 -1.26
CA GLY A 319 -20.89 -4.06 -2.04
C GLY A 319 -19.61 -3.87 -1.23
N ASN A 320 -18.51 -4.46 -1.70
CA ASN A 320 -17.20 -4.32 -1.04
C ASN A 320 -16.62 -2.91 -1.17
N ASP A 321 -16.91 -2.22 -2.27
CA ASP A 321 -16.49 -0.86 -2.61
C ASP A 321 -17.18 0.26 -1.81
N VAL A 322 -18.09 -0.12 -0.92
CA VAL A 322 -18.88 0.82 -0.12
C VAL A 322 -18.25 1.03 1.24
N GLU A 323 -17.98 2.27 1.60
CA GLU A 323 -17.64 2.68 2.97
C GLU A 323 -18.88 3.16 3.73
N VAL A 324 -18.79 3.12 5.06
CA VAL A 324 -19.90 3.45 5.95
C VAL A 324 -19.51 4.57 6.89
N LEU A 325 -20.37 5.56 6.99
CA LEU A 325 -20.30 6.63 7.98
C LEU A 325 -21.69 6.82 8.60
N PHE A 326 -21.81 7.63 9.63
CA PHE A 326 -23.04 7.78 10.38
C PHE A 326 -23.55 9.22 10.40
N SER A 327 -24.85 9.35 10.40
CA SER A 327 -25.48 10.64 10.67
C SER A 327 -25.28 11.05 12.15
N PRO A 328 -25.13 12.37 12.44
CA PRO A 328 -24.59 12.83 13.72
C PRO A 328 -25.52 12.62 14.94
N PHE A 329 -26.84 12.67 14.75
CA PHE A 329 -27.78 12.59 15.88
C PHE A 329 -28.54 11.27 15.94
N LYS A 330 -28.98 10.75 14.79
CA LYS A 330 -29.74 9.49 14.71
C LYS A 330 -28.85 8.27 14.57
N ALA A 331 -27.56 8.46 14.30
CA ALA A 331 -26.60 7.40 14.00
C ALA A 331 -27.08 6.44 12.90
N GLU A 332 -27.82 6.98 11.92
CA GLU A 332 -28.22 6.21 10.73
C GLU A 332 -27.01 5.97 9.83
N PRO A 333 -26.82 4.75 9.34
CA PRO A 333 -25.70 4.44 8.46
C PRO A 333 -25.89 5.09 7.09
N ILE A 334 -24.82 5.69 6.59
CA ILE A 334 -24.73 6.30 5.27
C ILE A 334 -23.71 5.52 4.47
N LEU A 335 -24.14 4.95 3.37
CA LEU A 335 -23.29 4.22 2.44
C LEU A 335 -22.66 5.19 1.45
N CYS A 336 -21.34 5.16 1.35
CA CYS A 336 -20.56 6.04 0.49
C CYS A 336 -19.73 5.24 -0.50
N LYS A 337 -19.83 5.53 -1.78
CA LYS A 337 -18.91 5.03 -2.80
C LYS A 337 -18.55 6.10 -3.82
N ILE A 338 -17.43 5.91 -4.52
CA ILE A 338 -17.07 6.71 -5.69
C ILE A 338 -17.50 5.91 -6.93
N ASP A 339 -18.23 6.56 -7.82
CA ASP A 339 -18.64 6.02 -9.10
C ASP A 339 -18.38 7.07 -10.20
N ASN A 340 -17.53 6.74 -11.18
CA ASN A 340 -17.13 7.63 -12.27
C ASN A 340 -16.68 9.03 -11.77
N GLY A 341 -15.88 9.07 -10.70
CA GLY A 341 -15.38 10.31 -10.10
C GLY A 341 -16.44 11.15 -9.38
N LYS A 342 -17.63 10.59 -9.12
CA LYS A 342 -18.71 11.23 -8.35
C LYS A 342 -18.98 10.44 -7.08
N ILE A 343 -19.31 11.14 -6.01
CA ILE A 343 -19.72 10.52 -4.77
C ILE A 343 -21.20 10.16 -4.83
N GLN A 344 -21.49 8.90 -4.53
CA GLN A 344 -22.82 8.40 -4.32
C GLN A 344 -23.03 8.13 -2.83
N LEU A 345 -24.09 8.73 -2.27
CA LEU A 345 -24.49 8.58 -0.88
C LEU A 345 -25.91 8.01 -0.84
N LYS A 346 -26.13 6.97 -0.05
CA LYS A 346 -27.47 6.41 0.18
C LYS A 346 -27.58 5.79 1.56
N THR A 347 -28.80 5.67 2.07
CA THR A 347 -29.07 4.90 3.28
C THR A 347 -29.33 3.44 2.94
N PRO A 348 -28.91 2.47 3.76
CA PRO A 348 -29.18 1.06 3.50
C PRO A 348 -30.65 0.66 3.65
N SER A 349 -31.44 1.45 4.39
CA SER A 349 -32.86 1.21 4.66
C SER A 349 -33.79 1.61 3.52
N SER A 350 -33.33 2.46 2.63
CA SER A 350 -34.09 2.87 1.44
C SER A 350 -33.15 2.87 0.24
N ASP A 351 -33.60 2.36 -0.91
CA ASP A 351 -32.87 2.51 -2.17
C ASP A 351 -32.81 3.97 -2.67
N SER A 352 -33.36 4.92 -1.87
CA SER A 352 -33.33 6.33 -2.18
C SER A 352 -31.95 6.92 -2.00
N MET A 353 -31.48 7.60 -3.03
CA MET A 353 -30.26 8.40 -2.98
C MET A 353 -30.44 9.57 -2.01
N ILE A 354 -29.48 9.78 -1.14
CA ILE A 354 -29.34 11.02 -0.38
C ILE A 354 -29.05 12.14 -1.39
N GLN A 355 -29.51 13.36 -1.11
CA GLN A 355 -29.26 14.52 -1.95
C GLN A 355 -27.80 14.57 -2.39
N GLN A 356 -27.56 14.55 -3.70
CA GLN A 356 -26.21 14.49 -4.24
C GLN A 356 -25.48 15.82 -4.02
N ILE A 357 -24.26 15.73 -3.52
CA ILE A 357 -23.29 16.82 -3.62
C ILE A 357 -22.62 16.71 -4.99
N ASN A 358 -22.78 17.73 -5.81
CA ASN A 358 -22.20 17.75 -7.16
C ASN A 358 -20.69 18.08 -7.12
N LEU A 359 -19.91 17.24 -6.44
CA LEU A 359 -18.46 17.37 -6.34
C LEU A 359 -17.79 16.19 -7.07
N THR A 360 -16.81 16.50 -7.89
CA THR A 360 -15.90 15.50 -8.44
C THR A 360 -14.92 15.05 -7.36
N CYS A 361 -14.62 13.76 -7.34
CA CYS A 361 -13.80 13.14 -6.32
C CYS A 361 -12.71 12.28 -6.99
N THR A 362 -11.46 12.55 -6.67
CA THR A 362 -10.33 11.72 -7.09
C THR A 362 -9.91 10.73 -6.01
N ASP A 363 -10.18 11.04 -4.75
CA ASP A 363 -9.91 10.20 -3.60
C ASP A 363 -10.73 10.65 -2.40
N LYS A 364 -10.98 9.76 -1.43
CA LYS A 364 -11.76 10.06 -0.23
C LYS A 364 -11.21 9.37 1.00
N MET A 365 -11.53 9.90 2.17
CA MET A 365 -11.36 9.23 3.46
C MET A 365 -12.47 9.63 4.43
N ILE A 366 -12.74 8.78 5.41
CA ILE A 366 -13.70 9.05 6.49
C ILE A 366 -12.92 9.29 7.78
N VAL A 367 -13.21 10.39 8.45
CA VAL A 367 -12.59 10.76 9.74
C VAL A 367 -13.70 11.19 10.69
N ASN A 368 -13.93 10.45 11.78
CA ASN A 368 -14.96 10.76 12.78
C ASN A 368 -16.33 11.07 12.15
N ASP A 369 -16.79 10.20 11.25
CA ASP A 369 -18.06 10.33 10.51
C ASP A 369 -18.17 11.56 9.58
N ALA A 370 -17.11 12.32 9.39
CA ALA A 370 -17.01 13.30 8.33
C ALA A 370 -16.39 12.67 7.07
N LEU A 371 -16.95 12.97 5.93
CA LEU A 371 -16.44 12.54 4.64
C LEU A 371 -15.51 13.62 4.07
N LEU A 372 -14.24 13.29 3.90
CA LEU A 372 -13.26 14.17 3.27
C LEU A 372 -13.02 13.74 1.82
N ILE A 373 -13.20 14.67 0.91
CA ILE A 373 -13.10 14.45 -0.53
C ILE A 373 -11.93 15.23 -1.08
N LYS A 374 -11.04 14.52 -1.76
CA LYS A 374 -9.98 15.16 -2.54
C LYS A 374 -10.46 15.46 -3.95
N ASN A 375 -10.30 16.71 -4.36
CA ASN A 375 -10.51 17.15 -5.73
C ASN A 375 -9.39 18.13 -6.11
N LYS A 376 -8.49 17.71 -6.99
CA LYS A 376 -7.31 18.48 -7.40
C LYS A 376 -6.52 18.97 -6.16
N SER A 377 -6.50 20.30 -5.93
CA SER A 377 -5.77 20.96 -4.82
C SER A 377 -6.65 21.20 -3.59
N GLN A 378 -7.85 20.67 -3.54
CA GLN A 378 -8.78 20.87 -2.45
C GLN A 378 -9.10 19.57 -1.73
N LEU A 379 -9.14 19.64 -0.41
CA LEU A 379 -9.71 18.65 0.48
C LEU A 379 -10.97 19.26 1.08
N THR A 380 -12.14 18.75 0.67
CA THR A 380 -13.45 19.25 1.10
C THR A 380 -14.00 18.34 2.18
N GLU A 381 -14.31 18.90 3.34
CA GLU A 381 -15.02 18.22 4.42
C GLU A 381 -16.53 18.32 4.22
N ILE A 382 -17.18 17.17 4.16
CA ILE A 382 -18.62 17.03 4.11
C ILE A 382 -19.08 16.44 5.44
N GLN A 383 -20.00 17.13 6.07
CA GLN A 383 -20.75 16.68 7.23
C GLN A 383 -22.23 16.50 6.89
N PHE A 384 -22.97 15.95 7.81
CA PHE A 384 -24.38 15.62 7.61
C PHE A 384 -25.25 16.28 8.67
N SER A 385 -26.43 16.69 8.27
CA SER A 385 -27.55 17.06 9.17
C SER A 385 -28.63 16.01 8.99
N ASP A 386 -29.27 15.59 10.08
CA ASP A 386 -30.28 14.51 10.09
C ASP A 386 -31.53 14.84 10.89
N ASN A 387 -31.88 16.12 11.00
CA ASN A 387 -33.08 16.53 11.76
C ASN A 387 -34.37 15.88 11.20
N ASN A 388 -34.69 16.11 9.92
CA ASN A 388 -35.82 15.50 9.23
C ASN A 388 -35.39 14.45 8.22
N GLN A 389 -34.42 14.79 7.41
CA GLN A 389 -33.77 13.91 6.42
C GLN A 389 -32.26 14.11 6.46
N ILE A 390 -31.50 13.13 5.97
CA ILE A 390 -30.04 13.23 5.91
C ILE A 390 -29.67 14.17 4.76
N ILE A 391 -29.06 15.31 5.12
CA ILE A 391 -28.61 16.34 4.18
C ILE A 391 -27.11 16.51 4.35
N PRO A 392 -26.31 16.20 3.31
CA PRO A 392 -24.89 16.50 3.31
C PRO A 392 -24.63 17.99 3.06
N TYR A 393 -23.65 18.56 3.72
CA TYR A 393 -23.22 19.95 3.51
C TYR A 393 -21.71 20.09 3.62
N VAL A 394 -21.15 21.07 2.90
CA VAL A 394 -19.74 21.39 3.00
C VAL A 394 -19.49 22.16 4.28
N GLN A 395 -18.69 21.57 5.18
CA GLN A 395 -18.30 22.19 6.45
C GLN A 395 -17.06 23.07 6.28
N GLN A 396 -16.04 22.55 5.58
CA GLN A 396 -14.75 23.22 5.43
C GLN A 396 -14.07 22.80 4.12
N VAL A 397 -13.20 23.67 3.59
CA VAL A 397 -12.33 23.36 2.46
C VAL A 397 -10.91 23.75 2.82
N TRP A 398 -9.96 22.84 2.66
CA TRP A 398 -8.53 23.08 2.84
C TRP A 398 -7.80 22.95 1.52
N ASN A 399 -6.72 23.71 1.36
CA ASN A 399 -5.83 23.55 0.24
C ASN A 399 -4.77 22.49 0.55
N ILE A 400 -4.55 21.59 -0.40
CA ILE A 400 -3.51 20.55 -0.36
C ILE A 400 -2.75 20.55 -1.68
N GLU A 401 -1.60 19.92 -1.70
CA GLU A 401 -0.82 19.79 -2.93
C GLU A 401 -1.56 18.90 -3.94
N PRO A 402 -1.81 19.38 -5.16
CA PRO A 402 -2.73 18.69 -6.07
C PRO A 402 -2.27 17.30 -6.49
N LYS A 403 -0.96 17.07 -6.60
CA LYS A 403 -0.38 15.84 -7.14
C LYS A 403 0.48 15.07 -6.17
N SER A 404 1.12 15.76 -5.23
CA SER A 404 2.00 15.15 -4.23
C SER A 404 1.31 14.87 -2.90
N SER A 405 -0.01 15.10 -2.78
CA SER A 405 -0.79 14.68 -1.61
C SER A 405 -1.44 13.33 -1.83
N LYS A 406 -1.37 12.47 -0.80
CA LYS A 406 -2.03 11.16 -0.72
C LYS A 406 -2.87 11.08 0.54
N LEU A 407 -4.06 10.53 0.42
CA LEU A 407 -4.94 10.26 1.54
C LEU A 407 -4.65 8.86 2.08
N PHE A 408 -4.59 8.74 3.42
CA PHE A 408 -4.45 7.49 4.14
C PHE A 408 -5.48 7.42 5.27
N SER A 409 -5.38 6.46 6.18
CA SER A 409 -6.30 6.35 7.30
C SER A 409 -6.16 7.53 8.28
N ASN A 410 -7.11 8.47 8.24
CA ASN A 410 -7.20 9.68 9.08
C ASN A 410 -6.01 10.67 8.95
N ILE A 411 -5.27 10.62 7.86
CA ILE A 411 -4.10 11.49 7.64
C ILE A 411 -3.89 11.73 6.15
N VAL A 412 -3.46 12.94 5.81
CA VAL A 412 -2.97 13.29 4.47
C VAL A 412 -1.46 13.45 4.54
N VAL A 413 -0.77 12.83 3.63
CA VAL A 413 0.67 13.03 3.46
C VAL A 413 0.92 13.78 2.17
N GLN A 414 1.69 14.86 2.22
CA GLN A 414 2.03 15.64 1.04
C GLN A 414 3.51 15.98 1.00
N SER A 415 4.05 16.09 -0.19
CA SER A 415 5.45 16.47 -0.39
C SER A 415 5.56 17.79 -1.11
N VAL A 416 6.39 18.67 -0.57
CA VAL A 416 6.70 20.00 -1.14
C VAL A 416 8.18 20.04 -1.44
N LEU A 417 8.54 19.87 -2.72
CA LEU A 417 9.92 19.88 -3.21
C LEU A 417 10.87 18.95 -2.43
N GLY A 418 10.38 17.79 -2.04
CA GLY A 418 11.16 16.75 -1.34
C GLY A 418 11.08 16.83 0.18
N ARG A 419 10.41 17.83 0.76
CA ARG A 419 10.05 17.85 2.18
C ARG A 419 8.69 17.23 2.40
N THR A 420 8.57 16.45 3.45
CA THR A 420 7.34 15.72 3.78
C THR A 420 6.55 16.46 4.86
N TYR A 421 5.30 16.75 4.54
CA TYR A 421 4.33 17.30 5.46
C TYR A 421 3.20 16.29 5.69
N ILE A 422 2.82 16.13 6.94
CA ILE A 422 1.58 15.45 7.29
C ILE A 422 0.51 16.47 7.62
N CYS A 423 -0.71 16.17 7.22
CA CYS A 423 -1.87 17.00 7.53
C CYS A 423 -2.91 16.12 8.20
N ILE A 424 -3.28 16.49 9.42
CA ILE A 424 -4.22 15.76 10.27
C ILE A 424 -5.52 16.55 10.32
N PRO A 425 -6.58 16.10 9.64
CA PRO A 425 -7.90 16.68 9.77
C PRO A 425 -8.53 16.26 11.10
N ILE A 426 -9.11 17.22 11.79
CA ILE A 426 -9.87 17.02 13.04
C ILE A 426 -11.27 17.62 12.82
N PRO A 427 -12.19 16.84 12.21
CA PRO A 427 -13.57 17.26 12.01
C PRO A 427 -14.26 17.53 13.34
N LYS A 428 -14.98 18.64 13.41
CA LYS A 428 -15.82 19.01 14.57
C LYS A 428 -17.10 19.71 14.07
N TYR A 429 -18.18 19.53 14.80
CA TYR A 429 -19.49 20.07 14.44
C TYR A 429 -19.52 21.58 14.17
N LYS A 430 -18.78 22.38 14.98
CA LYS A 430 -18.78 23.85 14.82
C LYS A 430 -17.63 24.36 13.97
N GLN A 431 -16.43 23.89 14.22
CA GLN A 431 -15.22 24.36 13.55
C GLN A 431 -14.18 23.24 13.52
N SER A 432 -13.91 22.75 12.35
CA SER A 432 -12.89 21.73 12.09
C SER A 432 -11.49 22.34 12.07
N SER A 433 -10.49 21.55 12.39
CA SER A 433 -9.08 21.93 12.39
C SER A 433 -8.31 21.09 11.38
N PHE A 434 -7.23 21.66 10.85
CA PHE A 434 -6.33 20.97 9.93
C PHE A 434 -4.90 21.25 10.37
N ILE A 435 -4.27 20.28 11.02
CA ILE A 435 -2.94 20.42 11.59
C ILE A 435 -1.92 20.04 10.52
N ILE A 436 -1.01 20.93 10.18
CA ILE A 436 0.07 20.67 9.21
C ILE A 436 1.39 20.62 9.97
N LYS A 437 2.15 19.54 9.77
CA LYS A 437 3.47 19.32 10.39
C LYS A 437 4.49 18.90 9.35
N ASP A 438 5.65 19.51 9.42
CA ASP A 438 6.88 19.13 8.71
C ASP A 438 7.50 17.92 9.43
N ILE A 439 7.81 16.85 8.72
CA ILE A 439 8.39 15.62 9.28
C ILE A 439 9.66 15.28 8.50
N PRO A 440 10.79 15.89 8.87
CA PRO A 440 12.06 15.68 8.16
C PRO A 440 12.53 14.24 8.11
N GLU A 441 12.15 13.41 9.10
CA GLU A 441 12.48 11.98 9.15
C GLU A 441 11.84 11.19 8.01
N LEU A 442 10.80 11.74 7.38
CA LEU A 442 10.11 11.12 6.24
C LEU A 442 10.48 11.78 4.89
N ASP A 443 11.41 12.74 4.89
CA ASP A 443 11.82 13.41 3.67
C ASP A 443 12.42 12.44 2.66
N LYS A 444 12.00 12.57 1.39
CA LYS A 444 12.45 11.71 0.27
C LYS A 444 12.08 10.23 0.40
N MET A 445 11.38 9.84 1.47
CA MET A 445 10.94 8.46 1.67
C MET A 445 9.72 8.14 0.79
N GLN A 446 9.68 6.92 0.25
CA GLN A 446 8.48 6.41 -0.37
C GLN A 446 7.52 5.89 0.70
N ILE A 447 6.47 6.66 1.01
CA ILE A 447 5.46 6.26 1.98
C ILE A 447 4.47 5.31 1.32
N ILE A 448 4.38 4.09 1.84
CA ILE A 448 3.55 2.99 1.34
C ILE A 448 2.20 2.97 2.06
N ASP A 449 2.22 3.13 3.39
CA ASP A 449 1.03 3.16 4.24
C ASP A 449 1.19 4.18 5.36
N ALA A 450 0.07 4.78 5.78
CA ALA A 450 0.03 5.70 6.91
C ALA A 450 -1.32 5.62 7.62
N LYS A 451 -1.31 5.77 8.93
CA LYS A 451 -2.52 5.81 9.75
C LYS A 451 -2.30 6.75 10.94
N HIS A 452 -3.31 7.56 11.22
CA HIS A 452 -3.37 8.38 12.42
C HIS A 452 -4.56 7.96 13.27
N ASP A 453 -4.36 7.84 14.58
CA ASP A 453 -5.43 7.66 15.56
C ASP A 453 -5.05 8.42 16.85
N ASN A 454 -5.83 9.45 17.16
CA ASN A 454 -5.58 10.39 18.25
C ASN A 454 -4.19 11.05 18.12
N HIS A 455 -3.31 11.01 19.09
CA HIS A 455 -1.98 11.62 19.08
C HIS A 455 -0.87 10.73 18.52
N VAL A 456 -1.21 9.61 17.88
CA VAL A 456 -0.26 8.67 17.32
C VAL A 456 -0.43 8.58 15.80
N ALA A 457 0.66 8.74 15.06
CA ALA A 457 0.69 8.47 13.63
C ALA A 457 1.76 7.42 13.33
N MET A 458 1.41 6.43 12.53
CA MET A 458 2.36 5.42 12.07
C MET A 458 2.46 5.43 10.56
N PHE A 459 3.67 5.17 10.05
CA PHE A 459 3.99 5.16 8.63
C PHE A 459 4.79 3.91 8.29
N ILE A 460 4.54 3.36 7.13
CA ILE A 460 5.40 2.37 6.50
C ILE A 460 6.04 3.02 5.30
N THR A 461 7.35 3.02 5.28
CA THR A 461 8.15 3.50 4.16
C THR A 461 8.86 2.33 3.48
N ASN A 462 9.26 2.53 2.24
CA ASN A 462 10.15 1.63 1.55
C ASN A 462 11.38 2.40 1.07
N GLU A 463 12.56 1.83 1.32
CA GLU A 463 13.82 2.33 0.83
C GLU A 463 14.64 1.15 0.30
N GLY A 464 14.85 1.10 -1.00
CA GLY A 464 15.62 0.03 -1.63
C GLY A 464 15.08 -1.39 -1.40
N GLY A 465 13.74 -1.57 -1.26
CA GLY A 465 13.11 -2.86 -0.95
C GLY A 465 13.03 -3.21 0.52
N ILE A 466 13.57 -2.36 1.39
CA ILE A 466 13.50 -2.51 2.84
C ILE A 466 12.34 -1.67 3.36
N TYR A 467 11.43 -2.31 4.10
CA TYR A 467 10.32 -1.61 4.72
C TYR A 467 10.68 -1.19 6.13
N ASN A 468 10.45 0.09 6.43
CA ASN A 468 10.65 0.65 7.76
C ASN A 468 9.33 1.19 8.31
N LYS A 469 9.13 1.07 9.63
CA LYS A 469 7.96 1.61 10.32
C LYS A 469 8.39 2.78 11.20
N TYR A 470 7.76 3.92 11.00
CA TYR A 470 7.91 5.12 11.81
C TYR A 470 6.69 5.28 12.70
N VAL A 471 6.90 5.44 14.00
CA VAL A 471 5.87 5.71 14.99
C VAL A 471 6.11 7.10 15.55
N LEU A 472 5.25 8.05 15.19
CA LEU A 472 5.28 9.42 15.68
C LEU A 472 4.23 9.57 16.78
N VAL A 473 4.64 10.12 17.91
CA VAL A 473 3.76 10.39 19.05
C VAL A 473 3.79 11.88 19.37
N PHE A 474 2.65 12.53 19.23
CA PHE A 474 2.50 13.97 19.38
C PHE A 474 2.09 14.35 20.81
N ASP A 475 2.50 15.55 21.23
CA ASP A 475 1.97 16.18 22.44
C ASP A 475 0.49 16.62 22.26
N ASN A 476 -0.15 17.06 23.33
CA ASN A 476 -1.56 17.46 23.31
C ASN A 476 -1.87 18.59 22.31
N SER A 477 -0.91 19.43 22.01
CA SER A 477 -1.04 20.56 21.11
C SER A 477 -0.60 20.27 19.67
N TYR A 478 -0.09 19.07 19.41
CA TYR A 478 0.57 18.71 18.16
C TYR A 478 1.77 19.60 17.80
N ASN A 479 2.38 20.27 18.76
CA ASN A 479 3.52 21.14 18.53
C ASN A 479 4.84 20.37 18.47
N LYS A 480 4.97 19.36 19.32
CA LYS A 480 6.16 18.51 19.43
C LYS A 480 5.77 17.05 19.21
N TYR A 481 6.71 16.28 18.72
CA TYR A 481 6.57 14.83 18.60
C TYR A 481 7.88 14.13 18.95
N VAL A 482 7.78 12.86 19.25
CA VAL A 482 8.90 11.93 19.32
C VAL A 482 8.70 10.85 18.25
N VAL A 483 9.80 10.34 17.71
CA VAL A 483 9.77 9.31 16.69
C VAL A 483 10.46 8.04 17.19
N ARG A 484 9.87 6.87 16.90
CA ARG A 484 10.50 5.55 17.03
C ARG A 484 10.54 4.93 15.65
N ILE A 485 11.67 4.34 15.30
CA ILE A 485 11.89 3.72 13.99
C ILE A 485 12.11 2.22 14.19
N PHE A 486 11.39 1.43 13.43
CA PHE A 486 11.59 -0.02 13.31
C PHE A 486 12.08 -0.28 11.90
N GLU A 487 13.32 -0.67 11.80
CA GLU A 487 13.95 -0.95 10.52
C GLU A 487 13.69 -2.39 10.09
N ASP A 488 13.64 -2.60 8.78
CA ASP A 488 13.58 -3.93 8.19
C ASP A 488 12.40 -4.78 8.70
N ILE A 489 11.20 -4.19 8.64
CA ILE A 489 9.96 -4.89 9.00
C ILE A 489 9.45 -5.76 7.84
N ASP A 490 8.65 -6.79 8.14
CA ASP A 490 7.81 -7.41 7.13
C ASP A 490 6.61 -6.52 6.85
N TYR A 491 6.32 -6.24 5.56
CA TYR A 491 5.20 -5.37 5.24
C TYR A 491 3.87 -6.04 5.56
N ILE A 492 3.23 -5.53 6.61
CA ILE A 492 1.83 -5.78 6.94
C ILE A 492 1.12 -4.44 7.11
N PRO A 493 -0.21 -4.36 6.91
CA PRO A 493 -0.97 -3.15 7.17
C PRO A 493 -0.83 -2.69 8.61
N LEU A 494 -0.79 -1.38 8.81
CA LEU A 494 -0.72 -0.76 10.13
C LEU A 494 -1.89 -1.22 11.01
N ASN A 495 -1.59 -1.81 12.15
CA ASN A 495 -2.54 -2.44 13.05
C ASN A 495 -2.41 -1.87 14.47
N PHE A 496 -3.00 -0.72 14.70
CA PHE A 496 -3.04 -0.09 16.01
C PHE A 496 -4.32 0.71 16.23
N ILE A 497 -4.64 0.95 17.50
CA ILE A 497 -5.71 1.82 17.96
C ILE A 497 -5.19 2.66 19.12
N THR A 498 -5.73 3.88 19.27
CA THR A 498 -5.49 4.72 20.44
C THR A 498 -6.82 5.01 21.12
N LEU A 499 -6.94 4.59 22.38
CA LEU A 499 -8.15 4.79 23.18
C LEU A 499 -8.30 6.28 23.56
N GLN A 500 -9.51 6.69 23.96
CA GLN A 500 -9.77 8.05 24.46
C GLN A 500 -8.95 8.37 25.72
N SER A 501 -8.61 7.35 26.52
CA SER A 501 -7.69 7.48 27.66
C SER A 501 -6.26 7.85 27.28
N GLY A 502 -5.88 7.79 26.00
CA GLY A 502 -4.53 8.04 25.53
C GLY A 502 -3.65 6.78 25.40
N VAL A 503 -4.15 5.62 25.76
CA VAL A 503 -3.43 4.34 25.62
C VAL A 503 -3.46 3.90 24.16
N CYS A 504 -2.28 3.74 23.58
CA CYS A 504 -2.09 3.14 22.26
C CYS A 504 -1.78 1.65 22.41
N ILE A 505 -2.40 0.84 21.57
CA ILE A 505 -2.18 -0.60 21.49
C ILE A 505 -1.90 -0.92 20.03
N SER A 506 -0.80 -1.61 19.76
CA SER A 506 -0.46 -2.08 18.40
C SER A 506 -0.05 -3.55 18.42
N ILE A 507 -0.34 -4.25 17.34
CA ILE A 507 0.19 -5.60 17.08
C ILE A 507 1.18 -5.48 15.94
N ARG A 508 2.42 -5.88 16.20
CA ARG A 508 3.52 -5.82 15.24
C ARG A 508 3.53 -7.05 14.34
N GLU A 509 4.33 -6.97 13.28
CA GLU A 509 4.55 -8.06 12.30
C GLU A 509 5.20 -9.30 12.90
N ASP A 510 5.89 -9.16 14.06
CA ASP A 510 6.52 -10.26 14.79
C ASP A 510 5.64 -10.81 15.94
N ASP A 511 4.32 -10.51 15.89
CA ASP A 511 3.29 -10.94 16.83
C ASP A 511 3.48 -10.37 18.25
N VAL A 512 4.22 -9.27 18.38
CA VAL A 512 4.39 -8.55 19.65
C VAL A 512 3.30 -7.49 19.78
N ILE A 513 2.67 -7.46 20.95
CA ILE A 513 1.74 -6.38 21.34
C ILE A 513 2.56 -5.30 22.02
N GLU A 514 2.48 -4.09 21.53
CA GLU A 514 2.99 -2.90 22.19
C GLU A 514 1.85 -2.12 22.84
N ILE A 515 2.04 -1.71 24.08
CA ILE A 515 1.12 -0.86 24.82
C ILE A 515 1.90 0.32 25.40
N PHE A 516 1.49 1.53 25.08
CA PHE A 516 2.06 2.75 25.64
C PHE A 516 1.01 3.85 25.75
N HIS A 517 1.29 4.88 26.55
CA HIS A 517 0.46 6.06 26.63
C HIS A 517 1.12 7.21 25.84
N TYR A 518 0.37 7.96 25.02
CA TYR A 518 0.97 8.97 24.16
C TYR A 518 1.69 10.10 24.94
N THR A 519 1.30 10.38 26.19
CA THR A 519 2.02 11.34 27.06
C THR A 519 3.31 10.79 27.63
N HIS A 520 3.54 9.48 27.56
CA HIS A 520 4.74 8.79 28.05
C HIS A 520 5.27 7.82 26.99
N PRO A 521 5.65 8.31 25.80
CA PRO A 521 5.95 7.46 24.64
C PRO A 521 7.21 6.58 24.80
N SER A 522 8.07 6.90 25.77
CA SER A 522 9.24 6.08 26.12
C SER A 522 8.92 4.87 27.02
N LYS A 523 7.74 4.86 27.67
CA LYS A 523 7.30 3.76 28.53
C LYS A 523 6.45 2.79 27.71
N VAL A 524 7.10 1.90 26.98
CA VAL A 524 6.44 0.88 26.16
C VAL A 524 6.45 -0.45 26.91
N LYS A 525 5.26 -1.07 27.02
CA LYS A 525 5.12 -2.46 27.47
C LYS A 525 5.00 -3.34 26.24
N GLU A 526 5.91 -4.29 26.08
CA GLU A 526 5.86 -5.32 25.04
C GLU A 526 5.37 -6.63 25.64
N ILE A 527 4.42 -7.26 24.99
CA ILE A 527 3.85 -8.55 25.42
C ILE A 527 3.88 -9.50 24.24
N LYS A 528 4.49 -10.65 24.43
CA LYS A 528 4.43 -11.76 23.48
C LYS A 528 3.55 -12.84 24.04
N ASP A 529 2.47 -13.15 23.32
CA ASP A 529 1.52 -14.17 23.71
C ASP A 529 1.31 -15.13 22.53
N PRO A 530 1.43 -16.46 22.73
CA PRO A 530 1.37 -17.42 21.64
C PRO A 530 0.01 -17.50 20.93
N LYS A 531 -1.03 -16.89 21.51
CA LYS A 531 -2.40 -16.87 20.95
C LYS A 531 -2.75 -15.54 20.27
N VAL A 532 -1.83 -14.58 20.29
CA VAL A 532 -1.98 -13.31 19.60
C VAL A 532 -1.03 -13.24 18.43
N ASP A 533 -1.55 -12.90 17.27
CA ASP A 533 -0.77 -12.78 16.04
C ASP A 533 -1.19 -11.58 15.20
N SER A 534 -0.36 -11.25 14.24
CA SER A 534 -0.49 -10.10 13.35
C SER A 534 -1.65 -10.19 12.34
N THR A 535 -2.39 -11.30 12.30
CA THR A 535 -3.64 -11.40 11.52
C THR A 535 -4.86 -10.85 12.25
N MET A 536 -4.76 -10.69 13.58
CA MET A 536 -5.78 -10.04 14.39
C MET A 536 -5.85 -8.55 14.05
N ARG A 537 -7.01 -8.04 13.69
CA ARG A 537 -7.22 -6.63 13.35
C ARG A 537 -7.84 -5.90 14.50
N LEU A 538 -7.06 -5.01 15.13
CA LEU A 538 -7.51 -4.21 16.27
C LEU A 538 -8.60 -3.22 15.84
N CYS A 539 -9.62 -3.13 16.67
CA CYS A 539 -10.69 -2.14 16.60
C CYS A 539 -11.13 -1.77 18.02
N LYS A 540 -11.99 -0.78 18.14
CA LYS A 540 -12.45 -0.30 19.46
C LYS A 540 -13.95 -0.06 19.47
N ARG A 541 -14.54 -0.13 20.67
CA ARG A 541 -15.87 0.38 20.97
C ARG A 541 -15.78 1.22 22.24
N GLY A 542 -15.79 2.54 22.09
CA GLY A 542 -15.48 3.45 23.21
C GLY A 542 -14.12 3.14 23.83
N MET A 543 -14.12 2.67 25.08
CA MET A 543 -12.93 2.24 25.82
C MET A 543 -12.60 0.75 25.67
N ASP A 544 -13.51 -0.04 25.09
CA ASP A 544 -13.30 -1.48 24.92
C ASP A 544 -12.41 -1.77 23.72
N VAL A 545 -11.33 -2.50 23.98
CA VAL A 545 -10.47 -3.03 22.92
C VAL A 545 -11.10 -4.29 22.34
N ARG A 546 -11.18 -4.35 21.05
CA ARG A 546 -11.65 -5.48 20.28
C ARG A 546 -10.68 -5.82 19.16
N PHE A 547 -10.80 -7.01 18.64
CA PHE A 547 -10.18 -7.36 17.36
C PHE A 547 -11.12 -8.29 16.60
N PHE A 548 -10.92 -8.35 15.30
CA PHE A 548 -11.54 -9.38 14.48
C PHE A 548 -10.47 -10.20 13.77
N LYS A 549 -10.80 -11.46 13.51
CA LYS A 549 -9.97 -12.40 12.74
C LYS A 549 -10.89 -13.28 11.90
N GLY A 550 -10.73 -13.23 10.56
CA GLY A 550 -11.67 -13.83 9.63
C GLY A 550 -13.10 -13.31 9.86
N ASN A 551 -14.04 -14.23 10.07
CA ASN A 551 -15.46 -13.89 10.28
C ASN A 551 -15.85 -13.70 11.76
N LYS A 552 -14.91 -13.67 12.70
CA LYS A 552 -15.19 -13.59 14.14
C LYS A 552 -14.71 -12.30 14.76
N LEU A 553 -15.53 -11.76 15.65
CA LEU A 553 -15.26 -10.58 16.45
C LEU A 553 -15.03 -10.98 17.91
N PHE A 554 -14.00 -10.41 18.53
CA PHE A 554 -13.58 -10.71 19.90
C PHE A 554 -13.46 -9.46 20.76
N SER A 555 -13.73 -9.62 22.05
CA SER A 555 -13.30 -8.70 23.12
C SER A 555 -11.88 -9.06 23.55
N PHE A 556 -11.08 -8.05 23.84
CA PHE A 556 -9.67 -8.21 24.18
C PHE A 556 -9.34 -7.37 25.42
N LYS A 557 -9.08 -8.03 26.55
CA LYS A 557 -8.79 -7.38 27.83
C LYS A 557 -7.48 -7.90 28.41
N VAL A 558 -6.66 -7.01 28.96
CA VAL A 558 -5.47 -7.39 29.73
C VAL A 558 -5.94 -7.96 31.07
N LYS A 559 -5.48 -9.13 31.44
CA LYS A 559 -5.70 -9.69 32.78
C LYS A 559 -4.98 -8.84 33.81
N LYS A 560 -5.63 -8.59 34.93
CA LYS A 560 -5.07 -7.83 36.06
C LYS A 560 -4.03 -8.65 36.79
#